data_bfdb60b77876c46a003edab98a10aba5
#
_entry.id   bfdb60b77876c46a003edab98a10aba5
#
_cell.length_a   1.000
_cell.length_b   1.000
_cell.length_c   1.000
_cell.angle_alpha   90.00
_cell.angle_beta   90.00
_cell.angle_gamma   90.00
#
_symmetry.space_group_name_H-M   'P 1'
#
loop_
_entity.id
_entity.type
_entity.pdbx_description
1 polymer ?
#
loop_
_entity_poly.entity_id
_entity_poly.type
_entity_poly.pdbx_seq_one_letter_code
_entity_poly.pdbx_strand_id
1 'polypeptide(L)'
;MELAGRVALVTGGARRMGRAFVEALAGRGMRVAVHYGASADDANAVVATLRDAGHDAATFGADLRDATQAIGLPARIVAHFGRLDVLVNSAAVMERVPVAETTVQQWDDILHLNLRAPFFLAQQAAPHLAAVHGKIVNIADLGGLEPWRNYPAHSVSKAGVVMLTKVLAVALAPDITVNAIAPGTVLVPEDYDDAKRTFLSETTPLLRLGTPNDAVEALLYLLEHGDFVTGETLVVDGGRLLRR
;
A
#
# COMPACT_ATOMS: atom_id res chain seq x y z
N MET A 1 -3.90 -14.94 10.15
CA MET A 1 -5.00 -15.69 9.47
C MET A 1 -4.42 -16.63 8.41
N GLU A 2 -5.11 -17.73 8.05
CA GLU A 2 -4.77 -18.50 6.85
C GLU A 2 -5.17 -17.73 5.59
N LEU A 3 -4.29 -17.65 4.58
CA LEU A 3 -4.50 -16.78 3.39
C LEU A 3 -5.16 -17.54 2.22
N ALA A 4 -4.98 -18.84 2.09
CA ALA A 4 -5.48 -19.62 0.97
C ALA A 4 -7.00 -19.47 0.78
N GLY A 5 -7.45 -19.19 -0.46
CA GLY A 5 -8.85 -19.01 -0.82
C GLY A 5 -9.49 -17.67 -0.38
N ARG A 6 -8.78 -16.83 0.38
CA ARG A 6 -9.24 -15.49 0.76
C ARG A 6 -9.06 -14.48 -0.38
N VAL A 7 -9.72 -13.35 -0.29
CA VAL A 7 -9.69 -12.29 -1.30
C VAL A 7 -8.95 -11.06 -0.78
N ALA A 8 -7.96 -10.60 -1.53
CA ALA A 8 -7.25 -9.36 -1.27
C ALA A 8 -7.52 -8.32 -2.36
N LEU A 9 -7.81 -7.08 -1.97
CA LEU A 9 -7.72 -5.91 -2.83
C LEU A 9 -6.38 -5.22 -2.60
N VAL A 10 -5.57 -5.08 -3.66
CA VAL A 10 -4.33 -4.31 -3.64
C VAL A 10 -4.49 -3.09 -4.53
N THR A 11 -4.54 -1.89 -3.94
CA THR A 11 -4.59 -0.66 -4.72
C THR A 11 -3.23 -0.33 -5.32
N GLY A 12 -3.21 0.13 -6.59
CA GLY A 12 -1.95 0.35 -7.30
C GLY A 12 -1.17 -0.95 -7.57
N GLY A 13 -1.86 -2.09 -7.71
CA GLY A 13 -1.29 -3.43 -7.84
C GLY A 13 -0.59 -3.73 -9.16
N ALA A 14 -0.66 -2.83 -10.15
CA ALA A 14 -0.11 -3.06 -11.49
C ALA A 14 1.42 -2.93 -11.58
N ARG A 15 2.05 -2.15 -10.71
CA ARG A 15 3.46 -1.75 -10.80
C ARG A 15 4.15 -1.73 -9.44
N ARG A 16 5.49 -1.74 -9.48
CA ARG A 16 6.37 -1.46 -8.32
C ARG A 16 5.99 -2.30 -7.07
N MET A 17 5.84 -1.65 -5.90
CA MET A 17 5.51 -2.34 -4.64
C MET A 17 4.14 -3.03 -4.67
N GLY A 18 3.14 -2.38 -5.26
CA GLY A 18 1.81 -2.99 -5.38
C GLY A 18 1.84 -4.31 -6.13
N ARG A 19 2.62 -4.38 -7.23
CA ARG A 19 2.83 -5.62 -8.00
C ARG A 19 3.50 -6.72 -7.14
N ALA A 20 4.54 -6.37 -6.38
CA ALA A 20 5.20 -7.33 -5.50
C ALA A 20 4.24 -7.89 -4.44
N PHE A 21 3.37 -7.05 -3.87
CA PHE A 21 2.33 -7.51 -2.96
C PHE A 21 1.31 -8.43 -3.63
N VAL A 22 0.85 -8.08 -4.84
CA VAL A 22 -0.06 -8.90 -5.65
C VAL A 22 0.51 -10.29 -5.89
N GLU A 23 1.76 -10.36 -6.39
CA GLU A 23 2.45 -11.62 -6.70
C GLU A 23 2.64 -12.48 -5.43
N ALA A 24 3.03 -11.86 -4.32
CA ALA A 24 3.22 -12.56 -3.05
C ALA A 24 1.90 -13.13 -2.48
N LEU A 25 0.82 -12.34 -2.51
CA LEU A 25 -0.49 -12.78 -2.02
C LEU A 25 -1.08 -13.89 -2.89
N ALA A 26 -0.94 -13.80 -4.21
CA ALA A 26 -1.32 -14.86 -5.13
C ALA A 26 -0.51 -16.15 -4.86
N GLY A 27 0.80 -16.05 -4.64
CA GLY A 27 1.67 -17.16 -4.27
C GLY A 27 1.31 -17.82 -2.93
N ARG A 28 0.57 -17.15 -2.05
CA ARG A 28 -0.01 -17.70 -0.81
C ARG A 28 -1.42 -18.26 -1.02
N GLY A 29 -1.87 -18.40 -2.28
CA GLY A 29 -3.18 -18.95 -2.62
C GLY A 29 -4.35 -17.99 -2.42
N MET A 30 -4.12 -16.70 -2.25
CA MET A 30 -5.18 -15.71 -2.23
C MET A 30 -5.72 -15.44 -3.63
N ARG A 31 -7.00 -15.10 -3.72
CA ARG A 31 -7.62 -14.51 -4.90
C ARG A 31 -7.38 -13.01 -4.87
N VAL A 32 -6.81 -12.43 -5.94
CA VAL A 32 -6.30 -11.06 -5.89
C VAL A 32 -7.03 -10.12 -6.83
N ALA A 33 -7.64 -9.09 -6.28
CA ALA A 33 -8.15 -7.94 -7.01
C ALA A 33 -7.00 -6.93 -7.23
N VAL A 34 -6.54 -6.83 -8.47
CA VAL A 34 -5.46 -5.94 -8.88
C VAL A 34 -6.07 -4.61 -9.32
N HIS A 35 -6.04 -3.62 -8.43
CA HIS A 35 -6.53 -2.29 -8.80
C HIS A 35 -5.46 -1.48 -9.54
N TYR A 36 -5.89 -0.71 -10.55
CA TYR A 36 -5.09 0.26 -11.30
C TYR A 36 -5.85 1.57 -11.55
N GLY A 37 -5.11 2.68 -11.67
CA GLY A 37 -5.64 3.95 -12.18
C GLY A 37 -5.50 4.03 -13.70
N ALA A 38 -4.35 4.53 -14.17
CA ALA A 38 -4.07 4.71 -15.59
C ALA A 38 -3.30 3.53 -16.27
N SER A 39 -2.79 2.55 -15.47
CA SER A 39 -1.90 1.48 -15.97
C SER A 39 -2.67 0.20 -16.30
N ALA A 40 -3.65 0.28 -17.21
CA ALA A 40 -4.49 -0.86 -17.57
C ALA A 40 -3.68 -2.02 -18.19
N ASP A 41 -2.77 -1.72 -19.09
CA ASP A 41 -1.97 -2.74 -19.80
C ASP A 41 -1.06 -3.50 -18.83
N ASP A 42 -0.40 -2.80 -17.89
CA ASP A 42 0.41 -3.46 -16.86
C ASP A 42 -0.44 -4.33 -15.94
N ALA A 43 -1.61 -3.84 -15.52
CA ALA A 43 -2.51 -4.61 -14.67
C ALA A 43 -2.99 -5.88 -15.36
N ASN A 44 -3.36 -5.79 -16.64
CA ASN A 44 -3.77 -6.94 -17.45
C ASN A 44 -2.62 -7.93 -17.64
N ALA A 45 -1.39 -7.45 -17.86
CA ALA A 45 -0.20 -8.31 -17.99
C ALA A 45 0.09 -9.06 -16.67
N VAL A 46 0.00 -8.37 -15.52
CA VAL A 46 0.16 -9.00 -14.19
C VAL A 46 -0.90 -10.09 -13.98
N VAL A 47 -2.17 -9.79 -14.25
CA VAL A 47 -3.27 -10.75 -14.08
C VAL A 47 -3.13 -11.94 -15.04
N ALA A 48 -2.71 -11.71 -16.30
CA ALA A 48 -2.45 -12.80 -17.24
C ALA A 48 -1.36 -13.74 -16.71
N THR A 49 -0.21 -13.20 -16.29
CA THR A 49 0.88 -14.01 -15.70
C THR A 49 0.41 -14.83 -14.49
N LEU A 50 -0.39 -14.24 -13.60
CA LEU A 50 -0.92 -14.94 -12.42
C LEU A 50 -1.88 -16.07 -12.81
N ARG A 51 -2.77 -15.82 -13.78
CA ARG A 51 -3.72 -16.84 -14.27
C ARG A 51 -3.01 -17.98 -14.98
N ASP A 52 -1.99 -17.69 -15.78
CA ASP A 52 -1.16 -18.70 -16.43
C ASP A 52 -0.42 -19.60 -15.41
N ALA A 53 -0.10 -19.05 -14.23
CA ALA A 53 0.45 -19.77 -13.09
C ALA A 53 -0.63 -20.48 -12.23
N GLY A 54 -1.91 -20.44 -12.62
CA GLY A 54 -3.00 -21.11 -11.94
C GLY A 54 -3.63 -20.31 -10.77
N HIS A 55 -3.30 -19.03 -10.61
CA HIS A 55 -3.87 -18.18 -9.56
C HIS A 55 -5.16 -17.49 -10.04
N ASP A 56 -6.09 -17.27 -9.12
CA ASP A 56 -7.31 -16.49 -9.37
C ASP A 56 -7.05 -14.98 -9.13
N ALA A 57 -7.01 -14.20 -10.19
CA ALA A 57 -6.79 -12.77 -10.14
C ALA A 57 -7.65 -12.03 -11.17
N ALA A 58 -8.05 -10.80 -10.86
CA ALA A 58 -8.81 -9.95 -11.77
C ALA A 58 -8.40 -8.48 -11.63
N THR A 59 -8.53 -7.72 -12.74
CA THR A 59 -8.22 -6.29 -12.79
C THR A 59 -9.43 -5.43 -12.45
N PHE A 60 -9.19 -4.32 -11.74
CA PHE A 60 -10.22 -3.34 -11.38
C PHE A 60 -9.71 -1.92 -11.61
N GLY A 61 -10.20 -1.27 -12.66
CA GLY A 61 -9.88 0.13 -12.96
C GLY A 61 -10.72 1.10 -12.14
N ALA A 62 -10.06 2.10 -11.51
CA ALA A 62 -10.70 3.24 -10.85
C ALA A 62 -9.69 4.39 -10.67
N ASP A 63 -10.10 5.64 -10.89
CA ASP A 63 -9.31 6.78 -10.41
C ASP A 63 -9.66 7.04 -8.95
N LEU A 64 -8.76 6.69 -8.04
CA LEU A 64 -8.98 6.86 -6.60
C LEU A 64 -8.94 8.33 -6.14
N ARG A 65 -8.54 9.27 -7.01
CA ARG A 65 -8.72 10.70 -6.76
C ARG A 65 -10.17 11.14 -6.92
N ASP A 66 -10.99 10.36 -7.61
CA ASP A 66 -12.44 10.48 -7.62
C ASP A 66 -13.03 9.69 -6.44
N ALA A 67 -13.64 10.42 -5.50
CA ALA A 67 -14.23 9.81 -4.30
C ALA A 67 -15.34 8.80 -4.64
N THR A 68 -16.13 9.05 -5.69
CA THR A 68 -17.21 8.14 -6.11
C THR A 68 -16.65 6.80 -6.57
N GLN A 69 -15.57 6.82 -7.36
CA GLN A 69 -14.93 5.60 -7.84
C GLN A 69 -14.25 4.84 -6.68
N ALA A 70 -13.58 5.55 -5.76
CA ALA A 70 -12.99 4.95 -4.57
C ALA A 70 -14.05 4.27 -3.69
N ILE A 71 -15.17 4.95 -3.44
CA ILE A 71 -16.31 4.42 -2.67
C ILE A 71 -16.91 3.17 -3.32
N GLY A 72 -17.06 3.16 -4.64
CA GLY A 72 -17.66 2.04 -5.37
C GLY A 72 -16.77 0.80 -5.52
N LEU A 73 -15.46 0.93 -5.31
CA LEU A 73 -14.51 -0.14 -5.62
C LEU A 73 -14.69 -1.39 -4.75
N PRO A 74 -14.80 -1.34 -3.41
CA PRO A 74 -14.97 -2.53 -2.57
C PRO A 74 -16.18 -3.38 -2.95
N ALA A 75 -17.32 -2.74 -3.23
CA ALA A 75 -18.54 -3.44 -3.65
C ALA A 75 -18.37 -4.20 -4.98
N ARG A 76 -17.61 -3.64 -5.94
CA ARG A 76 -17.28 -4.31 -7.21
C ARG A 76 -16.40 -5.56 -6.99
N ILE A 77 -15.46 -5.49 -6.02
CA ILE A 77 -14.64 -6.65 -5.65
C ILE A 77 -15.51 -7.77 -5.06
N VAL A 78 -16.36 -7.41 -4.11
CA VAL A 78 -17.28 -8.36 -3.47
C VAL A 78 -18.27 -8.97 -4.49
N ALA A 79 -18.80 -8.17 -5.42
CA ALA A 79 -19.65 -8.68 -6.49
C ALA A 79 -18.94 -9.70 -7.39
N HIS A 80 -17.62 -9.56 -7.61
CA HIS A 80 -16.84 -10.46 -8.45
C HIS A 80 -16.37 -11.72 -7.71
N PHE A 81 -15.82 -11.58 -6.50
CA PHE A 81 -15.20 -12.68 -5.75
C PHE A 81 -16.09 -13.27 -4.65
N GLY A 82 -17.23 -12.65 -4.32
CA GLY A 82 -18.15 -13.07 -3.27
C GLY A 82 -17.75 -12.64 -1.86
N ARG A 83 -16.54 -12.10 -1.66
CA ARG A 83 -16.00 -11.67 -0.36
C ARG A 83 -14.85 -10.68 -0.51
N LEU A 84 -14.46 -10.06 0.60
CA LEU A 84 -13.22 -9.29 0.72
C LEU A 84 -12.66 -9.52 2.13
N ASP A 85 -11.41 -10.00 2.21
CA ASP A 85 -10.74 -10.36 3.47
C ASP A 85 -9.59 -9.42 3.83
N VAL A 86 -8.91 -8.89 2.82
CA VAL A 86 -7.72 -8.04 2.99
C VAL A 86 -7.82 -6.82 2.08
N LEU A 87 -7.57 -5.65 2.64
CA LEU A 87 -7.36 -4.41 1.89
C LEU A 87 -5.92 -3.93 2.07
N VAL A 88 -5.16 -3.85 0.97
CA VAL A 88 -3.82 -3.25 0.94
C VAL A 88 -3.89 -1.91 0.22
N ASN A 89 -3.80 -0.81 0.95
CA ASN A 89 -3.76 0.55 0.41
C ASN A 89 -2.33 0.90 0.00
N SER A 90 -1.95 0.55 -1.26
CA SER A 90 -0.61 0.76 -1.82
C SER A 90 -0.57 1.83 -2.92
N ALA A 91 -1.72 2.24 -3.48
CA ALA A 91 -1.75 3.31 -4.47
C ALA A 91 -1.27 4.64 -3.86
N ALA A 92 -0.27 5.24 -4.48
CA ALA A 92 0.25 6.53 -4.06
C ALA A 92 0.97 7.24 -5.22
N VAL A 93 1.06 8.55 -5.11
CA VAL A 93 1.90 9.42 -5.94
C VAL A 93 2.85 10.20 -5.07
N MET A 94 4.05 10.44 -5.58
CA MET A 94 5.07 11.24 -4.94
C MET A 94 5.66 12.19 -5.97
N GLU A 95 5.50 13.49 -5.73
CA GLU A 95 6.07 14.54 -6.56
C GLU A 95 7.10 15.35 -5.76
N ARG A 96 8.22 15.63 -6.41
CA ARG A 96 9.26 16.47 -5.84
C ARG A 96 9.01 17.93 -6.20
N VAL A 97 8.39 18.67 -5.30
CA VAL A 97 8.06 20.10 -5.49
C VAL A 97 8.45 20.86 -4.22
N PRO A 98 9.28 21.92 -4.31
CA PRO A 98 9.58 22.79 -3.17
C PRO A 98 8.32 23.48 -2.62
N VAL A 99 8.32 23.83 -1.33
CA VAL A 99 7.17 24.47 -0.67
C VAL A 99 6.69 25.73 -1.42
N ALA A 100 7.64 26.55 -1.89
CA ALA A 100 7.31 27.80 -2.60
C ALA A 100 6.67 27.59 -3.98
N GLU A 101 6.78 26.39 -4.56
CA GLU A 101 6.32 26.07 -5.91
C GLU A 101 5.11 25.13 -5.89
N THR A 102 4.73 24.61 -4.71
CA THR A 102 3.61 23.68 -4.58
C THR A 102 2.29 24.38 -4.88
N THR A 103 1.61 23.94 -5.93
CA THR A 103 0.28 24.45 -6.29
C THR A 103 -0.82 23.77 -5.48
N VAL A 104 -1.99 24.42 -5.40
CA VAL A 104 -3.19 23.81 -4.76
C VAL A 104 -3.55 22.50 -5.44
N GLN A 105 -3.50 22.43 -6.77
CA GLN A 105 -3.83 21.22 -7.52
C GLN A 105 -2.90 20.05 -7.18
N GLN A 106 -1.58 20.27 -7.13
CA GLN A 106 -0.61 19.24 -6.76
C GLN A 106 -0.82 18.76 -5.32
N TRP A 107 -1.10 19.69 -4.42
CA TRP A 107 -1.42 19.38 -3.03
C TRP A 107 -2.67 18.49 -2.94
N ASP A 108 -3.76 18.90 -3.59
CA ASP A 108 -5.04 18.20 -3.56
C ASP A 108 -4.92 16.81 -4.22
N ASP A 109 -4.28 16.69 -5.39
CA ASP A 109 -4.09 15.43 -6.09
C ASP A 109 -3.35 14.40 -5.23
N ILE A 110 -2.29 14.82 -4.53
CA ILE A 110 -1.52 13.95 -3.64
C ILE A 110 -2.37 13.54 -2.43
N LEU A 111 -3.05 14.47 -1.77
CA LEU A 111 -3.87 14.16 -0.59
C LEU A 111 -5.10 13.33 -0.96
N HIS A 112 -5.72 13.58 -2.10
CA HIS A 112 -6.86 12.80 -2.57
C HIS A 112 -6.50 11.33 -2.80
N LEU A 113 -5.35 11.05 -3.45
CA LEU A 113 -4.93 9.69 -3.72
C LEU A 113 -4.33 9.02 -2.47
N ASN A 114 -3.38 9.70 -1.81
CA ASN A 114 -2.56 9.06 -0.78
C ASN A 114 -3.27 8.94 0.58
N LEU A 115 -4.24 9.80 0.89
CA LEU A 115 -4.87 9.87 2.22
C LEU A 115 -6.39 9.73 2.16
N ARG A 116 -7.09 10.54 1.34
CA ARG A 116 -8.55 10.49 1.27
C ARG A 116 -9.06 9.14 0.75
N ALA A 117 -8.44 8.62 -0.31
CA ALA A 117 -8.84 7.35 -0.90
C ALA A 117 -8.70 6.16 0.08
N PRO A 118 -7.56 5.97 0.78
CA PRO A 118 -7.45 4.94 1.83
C PRO A 118 -8.55 5.00 2.89
N PHE A 119 -8.98 6.20 3.30
CA PHE A 119 -10.08 6.35 4.26
C PHE A 119 -11.40 5.81 3.70
N PHE A 120 -11.81 6.27 2.51
CA PHE A 120 -13.09 5.83 1.94
C PHE A 120 -13.08 4.36 1.52
N LEU A 121 -11.95 3.84 1.03
CA LEU A 121 -11.79 2.42 0.76
C LEU A 121 -11.96 1.59 2.03
N ALA A 122 -11.30 1.98 3.12
CA ALA A 122 -11.44 1.31 4.42
C ALA A 122 -12.88 1.39 4.94
N GLN A 123 -13.53 2.56 4.86
CA GLN A 123 -14.92 2.75 5.28
C GLN A 123 -15.88 1.82 4.54
N GLN A 124 -15.75 1.74 3.21
CA GLN A 124 -16.63 0.90 2.39
C GLN A 124 -16.28 -0.59 2.44
N ALA A 125 -15.01 -0.93 2.69
CA ALA A 125 -14.60 -2.32 2.88
C ALA A 125 -14.98 -2.85 4.29
N ALA A 126 -15.12 -1.99 5.28
CA ALA A 126 -15.29 -2.38 6.69
C ALA A 126 -16.44 -3.39 6.93
N PRO A 127 -17.66 -3.24 6.38
CA PRO A 127 -18.71 -4.23 6.61
C PRO A 127 -18.35 -5.64 6.08
N HIS A 128 -17.63 -5.70 4.96
CA HIS A 128 -17.19 -6.96 4.36
C HIS A 128 -16.03 -7.59 5.11
N LEU A 129 -15.08 -6.77 5.55
CA LEU A 129 -13.93 -7.21 6.35
C LEU A 129 -14.38 -7.68 7.74
N ALA A 130 -15.29 -6.97 8.41
CA ALA A 130 -15.80 -7.32 9.73
C ALA A 130 -16.45 -8.71 9.74
N ALA A 131 -17.21 -9.04 8.70
CA ALA A 131 -17.88 -10.34 8.57
C ALA A 131 -16.92 -11.55 8.53
N VAL A 132 -15.62 -11.32 8.31
CA VAL A 132 -14.60 -12.37 8.12
C VAL A 132 -13.37 -12.17 9.01
N HIS A 133 -13.42 -11.24 9.97
CA HIS A 133 -12.28 -10.79 10.78
C HIS A 133 -11.08 -10.43 9.91
N GLY A 134 -11.36 -9.56 8.93
CA GLY A 134 -10.41 -9.15 7.89
C GLY A 134 -9.33 -8.20 8.37
N LYS A 135 -8.45 -7.82 7.46
CA LYS A 135 -7.29 -6.97 7.77
C LYS A 135 -7.11 -5.83 6.77
N ILE A 136 -6.67 -4.69 7.27
CA ILE A 136 -6.27 -3.54 6.44
C ILE A 136 -4.78 -3.28 6.67
N VAL A 137 -4.02 -3.14 5.58
CA VAL A 137 -2.62 -2.73 5.62
C VAL A 137 -2.43 -1.50 4.74
N ASN A 138 -2.05 -0.39 5.36
CA ASN A 138 -1.76 0.86 4.68
C ASN A 138 -0.26 0.95 4.37
N ILE A 139 0.10 1.40 3.16
CA ILE A 139 1.50 1.64 2.83
C ILE A 139 1.83 3.12 3.06
N ALA A 140 2.51 3.37 4.19
CA ALA A 140 3.14 4.64 4.50
C ALA A 140 4.52 4.72 3.80
N ASP A 141 5.41 5.52 4.30
CA ASP A 141 6.85 5.52 4.05
C ASP A 141 7.58 6.38 5.10
N LEU A 142 8.91 6.52 4.94
CA LEU A 142 9.71 7.31 5.87
C LEU A 142 9.35 8.79 5.85
N GLY A 143 8.87 9.33 4.71
CA GLY A 143 8.41 10.72 4.62
C GLY A 143 7.20 11.04 5.50
N GLY A 144 6.50 10.03 6.00
CA GLY A 144 5.45 10.19 7.03
C GLY A 144 5.98 10.21 8.46
N LEU A 145 7.26 9.87 8.66
CA LEU A 145 7.92 9.77 9.98
C LEU A 145 9.05 10.78 10.15
N GLU A 146 9.68 11.21 9.05
CA GLU A 146 10.68 12.28 9.00
C GLU A 146 10.33 13.32 7.92
N PRO A 147 10.67 14.61 8.09
CA PRO A 147 10.31 15.64 7.12
C PRO A 147 11.20 15.59 5.88
N TRP A 148 10.58 15.51 4.69
CA TRP A 148 11.29 15.60 3.42
C TRP A 148 11.10 16.98 2.77
N ARG A 149 12.15 17.80 2.80
CA ARG A 149 12.16 19.21 2.42
C ARG A 149 11.44 19.53 1.10
N ASN A 150 11.61 18.68 0.09
CA ASN A 150 11.10 18.92 -1.26
C ASN A 150 9.87 18.07 -1.60
N TYR A 151 9.18 17.53 -0.58
CA TYR A 151 8.01 16.66 -0.74
C TYR A 151 6.91 17.01 0.27
N PRO A 152 6.48 18.29 0.38
CA PRO A 152 5.59 18.73 1.45
C PRO A 152 4.25 17.98 1.46
N ALA A 153 3.54 17.95 0.33
CA ALA A 153 2.24 17.28 0.24
C ALA A 153 2.36 15.76 0.47
N HIS A 154 3.42 15.14 -0.08
CA HIS A 154 3.66 13.71 0.12
C HIS A 154 3.93 13.39 1.59
N SER A 155 4.86 14.10 2.26
CA SER A 155 5.16 13.87 3.67
C SER A 155 3.95 14.05 4.56
N VAL A 156 3.16 15.12 4.34
CA VAL A 156 1.91 15.35 5.09
C VAL A 156 0.90 14.23 4.83
N SER A 157 0.75 13.78 3.57
CA SER A 157 -0.15 12.68 3.24
C SER A 157 0.24 11.38 3.95
N LYS A 158 1.54 11.07 4.00
CA LYS A 158 2.04 9.83 4.63
C LYS A 158 2.01 9.90 6.16
N ALA A 159 2.24 11.06 6.76
CA ALA A 159 1.99 11.29 8.19
C ALA A 159 0.49 11.11 8.51
N GLY A 160 -0.38 11.61 7.62
CA GLY A 160 -1.82 11.38 7.67
C GLY A 160 -2.18 9.89 7.62
N VAL A 161 -1.53 9.09 6.77
CA VAL A 161 -1.73 7.63 6.69
C VAL A 161 -1.34 6.93 7.99
N VAL A 162 -0.23 7.34 8.62
CA VAL A 162 0.19 6.81 9.94
C VAL A 162 -0.87 7.08 11.00
N MET A 163 -1.41 8.30 11.06
CA MET A 163 -2.47 8.64 12.01
C MET A 163 -3.80 7.97 11.63
N LEU A 164 -4.15 7.92 10.35
CA LEU A 164 -5.35 7.23 9.85
C LEU A 164 -5.35 5.75 10.26
N THR A 165 -4.20 5.09 10.18
CA THR A 165 -4.04 3.69 10.62
C THR A 165 -4.44 3.52 12.09
N LYS A 166 -3.99 4.40 12.97
CA LYS A 166 -4.34 4.38 14.41
C LYS A 166 -5.82 4.63 14.65
N VAL A 167 -6.38 5.63 13.96
CA VAL A 167 -7.81 5.96 14.06
C VAL A 167 -8.67 4.78 13.61
N LEU A 168 -8.37 4.20 12.45
CA LEU A 168 -9.11 3.05 11.92
C LEU A 168 -8.94 1.80 12.79
N ALA A 169 -7.77 1.57 13.37
CA ALA A 169 -7.52 0.46 14.28
C ALA A 169 -8.44 0.50 15.51
N VAL A 170 -8.63 1.68 16.10
CA VAL A 170 -9.54 1.85 17.25
C VAL A 170 -11.01 1.78 16.80
N ALA A 171 -11.35 2.41 15.68
CA ALA A 171 -12.73 2.52 15.21
C ALA A 171 -13.30 1.21 14.67
N LEU A 172 -12.45 0.31 14.15
CA LEU A 172 -12.87 -0.95 13.50
C LEU A 172 -12.60 -2.19 14.37
N ALA A 173 -12.01 -2.01 15.55
CA ALA A 173 -11.88 -3.09 16.53
C ALA A 173 -13.26 -3.46 17.10
N PRO A 174 -13.48 -4.73 17.52
CA PRO A 174 -12.51 -5.84 17.52
C PRO A 174 -12.45 -6.64 16.23
N ASP A 175 -13.26 -6.31 15.24
CA ASP A 175 -13.50 -7.18 14.10
C ASP A 175 -12.42 -7.08 13.00
N ILE A 176 -11.70 -5.96 12.93
CA ILE A 176 -10.70 -5.70 11.88
C ILE A 176 -9.41 -5.20 12.51
N THR A 177 -8.27 -5.79 12.15
CA THR A 177 -6.97 -5.20 12.47
C THR A 177 -6.54 -4.25 11.36
N VAL A 178 -5.99 -3.10 11.75
CA VAL A 178 -5.52 -2.08 10.81
C VAL A 178 -4.09 -1.69 11.17
N ASN A 179 -3.14 -1.94 10.27
CA ASN A 179 -1.73 -1.62 10.47
C ASN A 179 -1.16 -0.90 9.25
N ALA A 180 0.04 -0.36 9.39
CA ALA A 180 0.78 0.22 8.28
C ALA A 180 2.17 -0.42 8.15
N ILE A 181 2.73 -0.34 6.94
CA ILE A 181 4.13 -0.60 6.65
C ILE A 181 4.72 0.71 6.16
N ALA A 182 5.89 1.09 6.69
CA ALA A 182 6.67 2.23 6.25
C ALA A 182 7.99 1.74 5.64
N PRO A 183 8.02 1.45 4.32
CA PRO A 183 9.24 1.03 3.67
C PRO A 183 10.25 2.17 3.57
N GLY A 184 11.53 1.82 3.72
CA GLY A 184 12.64 2.68 3.33
C GLY A 184 12.92 2.61 1.83
N THR A 185 14.20 2.67 1.46
CA THR A 185 14.61 2.58 0.05
C THR A 185 14.59 1.13 -0.42
N VAL A 186 13.41 0.61 -0.74
CA VAL A 186 13.19 -0.77 -1.25
C VAL A 186 13.05 -0.83 -2.78
N LEU A 187 12.73 0.30 -3.42
CA LEU A 187 12.67 0.47 -4.87
C LEU A 187 13.32 1.79 -5.25
N VAL A 188 14.53 1.72 -5.76
CA VAL A 188 15.27 2.90 -6.22
C VAL A 188 14.67 3.37 -7.54
N PRO A 189 14.44 4.69 -7.72
CA PRO A 189 14.11 5.25 -9.03
C PRO A 189 15.13 4.85 -10.10
N GLU A 190 14.67 4.66 -11.33
CA GLU A 190 15.52 4.22 -12.44
C GLU A 190 16.59 5.25 -12.82
N ASP A 191 16.31 6.54 -12.58
CA ASP A 191 17.20 7.67 -12.83
C ASP A 191 18.32 7.84 -11.80
N TYR A 192 18.38 6.98 -10.77
CA TYR A 192 19.45 7.03 -9.78
C TYR A 192 20.69 6.31 -10.32
N ASP A 193 21.80 7.07 -10.44
CA ASP A 193 23.11 6.56 -10.79
C ASP A 193 23.71 5.65 -9.70
N ASP A 194 24.81 4.98 -10.05
CA ASP A 194 25.48 4.04 -9.14
C ASP A 194 26.06 4.75 -7.91
N ALA A 195 26.53 6.00 -8.05
CA ALA A 195 27.06 6.77 -6.93
C ALA A 195 25.97 7.05 -5.89
N LYS A 196 24.77 7.39 -6.33
CA LYS A 196 23.62 7.63 -5.45
C LYS A 196 23.10 6.34 -4.83
N ARG A 197 23.11 5.22 -5.57
CA ARG A 197 22.76 3.89 -5.04
C ARG A 197 23.74 3.47 -3.96
N THR A 198 25.04 3.62 -4.18
CA THR A 198 26.11 3.34 -3.23
C THR A 198 25.96 4.20 -1.98
N PHE A 199 25.79 5.52 -2.13
CA PHE A 199 25.56 6.43 -1.01
C PHE A 199 24.35 6.01 -0.17
N LEU A 200 23.24 5.66 -0.79
CA LEU A 200 22.03 5.21 -0.09
C LEU A 200 22.27 3.90 0.67
N SER A 201 23.04 2.98 0.09
CA SER A 201 23.41 1.71 0.72
C SER A 201 24.32 1.95 1.93
N GLU A 202 25.42 2.69 1.74
CA GLU A 202 26.41 2.95 2.78
C GLU A 202 25.88 3.78 3.95
N THR A 203 24.89 4.64 3.69
CA THR A 203 24.22 5.45 4.73
C THR A 203 23.05 4.75 5.39
N THR A 204 22.74 3.52 5.01
CA THR A 204 21.75 2.66 5.70
C THR A 204 22.50 1.80 6.72
N PRO A 205 22.08 1.73 8.00
CA PRO A 205 22.81 0.95 9.03
C PRO A 205 23.04 -0.52 8.67
N LEU A 206 22.12 -1.19 7.96
CA LEU A 206 22.33 -2.55 7.48
C LEU A 206 23.22 -2.64 6.22
N LEU A 207 23.83 -1.53 5.77
CA LEU A 207 24.79 -1.42 4.65
C LEU A 207 24.27 -2.04 3.33
N ARG A 208 22.98 -2.01 3.12
CA ARG A 208 22.31 -2.42 1.87
C ARG A 208 21.07 -1.60 1.59
N LEU A 209 20.68 -1.56 0.35
CA LEU A 209 19.34 -1.17 -0.03
C LEU A 209 18.36 -2.28 0.35
N GLY A 210 17.12 -1.91 0.65
CA GLY A 210 16.05 -2.87 0.74
C GLY A 210 15.64 -3.41 -0.64
N THR A 211 14.81 -4.42 -0.63
CA THR A 211 14.17 -5.00 -1.81
C THR A 211 12.65 -4.98 -1.61
N PRO A 212 11.87 -5.12 -2.67
CA PRO A 212 10.42 -5.30 -2.52
C PRO A 212 10.06 -6.43 -1.57
N ASN A 213 10.87 -7.50 -1.54
CA ASN A 213 10.63 -8.65 -0.66
C ASN A 213 10.75 -8.28 0.83
N ASP A 214 11.60 -7.35 1.22
CA ASP A 214 11.67 -6.93 2.63
C ASP A 214 10.31 -6.34 3.11
N ALA A 215 9.60 -5.60 2.25
CA ALA A 215 8.27 -5.08 2.59
C ALA A 215 7.16 -6.14 2.42
N VAL A 216 7.33 -7.09 1.49
CA VAL A 216 6.43 -8.25 1.31
C VAL A 216 6.41 -9.11 2.58
N GLU A 217 7.57 -9.43 3.15
CA GLU A 217 7.66 -10.22 4.39
C GLU A 217 6.96 -9.52 5.56
N ALA A 218 7.06 -8.19 5.64
CA ALA A 218 6.33 -7.40 6.64
C ALA A 218 4.80 -7.49 6.43
N LEU A 219 4.33 -7.43 5.17
CA LEU A 219 2.93 -7.61 4.84
C LEU A 219 2.45 -9.00 5.25
N LEU A 220 3.17 -10.05 4.87
CA LEU A 220 2.82 -11.44 5.20
C LEU A 220 2.80 -11.67 6.71
N TYR A 221 3.78 -11.11 7.46
CA TYR A 221 3.76 -11.16 8.92
C TYR A 221 2.47 -10.56 9.50
N LEU A 222 2.09 -9.37 9.08
CA LEU A 222 0.87 -8.71 9.56
C LEU A 222 -0.39 -9.51 9.22
N LEU A 223 -0.42 -10.17 8.07
CA LEU A 223 -1.57 -10.95 7.64
C LEU A 223 -1.62 -12.34 8.31
N GLU A 224 -0.52 -13.08 8.34
CA GLU A 224 -0.48 -14.47 8.81
C GLU A 224 -0.34 -14.57 10.34
N HIS A 225 0.44 -13.67 10.95
CA HIS A 225 0.86 -13.76 12.37
C HIS A 225 0.48 -12.56 13.23
N GLY A 226 0.03 -11.45 12.63
CA GLY A 226 -0.28 -10.20 13.32
C GLY A 226 -1.72 -10.13 13.87
N ASP A 227 -2.29 -11.21 14.41
CA ASP A 227 -3.69 -11.18 14.88
C ASP A 227 -3.89 -10.35 16.16
N PHE A 228 -2.81 -10.10 16.92
CA PHE A 228 -2.82 -9.23 18.10
C PHE A 228 -2.06 -7.92 17.89
N VAL A 229 -1.85 -7.54 16.61
CA VAL A 229 -1.21 -6.29 16.22
C VAL A 229 -2.23 -5.41 15.50
N THR A 230 -2.53 -4.23 16.06
CA THR A 230 -3.40 -3.24 15.42
C THR A 230 -2.97 -1.82 15.80
N GLY A 231 -3.08 -0.89 14.88
CA GLY A 231 -2.67 0.50 15.04
C GLY A 231 -1.17 0.75 14.88
N GLU A 232 -0.39 -0.28 14.53
CA GLU A 232 1.07 -0.20 14.45
C GLU A 232 1.54 0.21 13.05
N THR A 233 2.67 0.89 12.99
CA THR A 233 3.40 1.20 11.75
C THR A 233 4.73 0.47 11.79
N LEU A 234 4.82 -0.63 11.03
CA LEU A 234 6.03 -1.42 10.94
C LEU A 234 7.02 -0.76 9.96
N VAL A 235 8.12 -0.24 10.50
CA VAL A 235 9.18 0.39 9.72
C VAL A 235 10.12 -0.68 9.15
N VAL A 236 10.30 -0.68 7.82
CA VAL A 236 11.12 -1.65 7.09
C VAL A 236 12.16 -0.89 6.26
N ASP A 237 13.20 -0.39 6.92
CA ASP A 237 14.11 0.61 6.34
C ASP A 237 15.60 0.31 6.52
N GLY A 238 15.97 -0.83 7.09
CA GLY A 238 17.36 -1.16 7.40
C GLY A 238 17.99 -0.27 8.47
N GLY A 239 17.17 0.42 9.28
CA GLY A 239 17.60 1.35 10.32
C GLY A 239 17.80 2.79 9.83
N ARG A 240 17.38 3.12 8.62
CA ARG A 240 17.63 4.42 7.99
C ARG A 240 17.08 5.62 8.78
N LEU A 241 15.94 5.50 9.44
CA LEU A 241 15.40 6.54 10.33
C LEU A 241 16.28 6.81 11.57
N LEU A 242 17.10 5.86 11.98
CA LEU A 242 17.96 5.99 13.18
C LEU A 242 19.33 6.60 12.88
N ARG A 243 19.63 6.83 11.60
CA ARG A 243 20.90 7.48 11.21
C ARG A 243 20.91 8.94 11.70
N ARG A 244 22.04 9.37 12.17
CA ARG A 244 22.34 10.76 12.52
C ARG A 244 22.97 11.51 11.35
#